data_79ce7354f2b1eb530ad64186e5e37b3e
#
_entry.id   79ce7354f2b1eb530ad64186e5e37b3e
#
_cell.length_a   1.000
_cell.length_b   1.000
_cell.length_c   1.000
_cell.angle_alpha   90.00
_cell.angle_beta   90.00
_cell.angle_gamma   90.00
#
_symmetry.space_group_name_H-M   'P 1'
#
loop_
_entity.id
_entity.type
_entity.pdbx_description
1 polymer ?
#
loop_
_entity_poly.entity_id
_entity_poly.type
_entity_poly.pdbx_seq_one_letter_code
_entity_poly.pdbx_strand_id
1 'polypeptide(L)'
;SGSGTGFPGEPNIDKTDVSESDQMGLTSVQKNDAGFNTSSDNSIWSFYLTPGNFWDPPPGGDDPGSVDMQISSGYFPLEAGQTERIAMAIMMGNDQQDAIRNKNVAQLTYESDYQFAKAPNPPKVTAVPGDGKVTLYWDRSAESTQDKYMGNITNGADLYDFEGYKIYRATDFEFNDAYNITDGDGNPTFLEPYVQNGVRAQWDLVDGKSGWHPVDLNGIKFYLGDDTGLTHSYVDHNVVNGQRYYYAVVSYDYGGDLSNNIIPSDSPMKLRVXX
;
A
#
# COMPACT_ATOMS: atom_id res chain seq x y z
N SER A 1 -7.83 2.23 -19.99
CA SER A 1 -6.43 1.91 -19.84
C SER A 1 -5.68 2.46 -21.02
N GLY A 2 -4.85 3.43 -20.76
CA GLY A 2 -4.01 3.94 -21.81
C GLY A 2 -3.30 2.80 -22.49
N SER A 3 -3.84 2.38 -23.59
CA SER A 3 -3.22 1.31 -24.35
C SER A 3 -1.97 1.82 -25.05
N GLY A 4 -1.65 3.08 -24.86
CA GLY A 4 -0.46 3.66 -25.44
C GLY A 4 0.76 2.92 -24.92
N THR A 5 1.41 2.23 -25.80
CA THR A 5 2.58 1.44 -25.46
C THR A 5 3.86 2.25 -25.50
N GLY A 6 3.78 3.46 -26.03
CA GLY A 6 4.95 4.28 -26.28
C GLY A 6 5.76 3.88 -27.47
N PHE A 7 5.30 2.90 -28.23
CA PHE A 7 6.00 2.51 -29.45
C PHE A 7 5.80 3.56 -30.55
N PRO A 8 6.81 3.75 -31.38
CA PRO A 8 6.70 4.73 -32.45
C PRO A 8 5.51 4.49 -33.35
N GLY A 9 4.79 5.55 -33.66
CA GLY A 9 3.65 5.48 -34.57
C GLY A 9 2.33 5.12 -33.93
N GLU A 10 2.32 4.79 -32.63
CA GLU A 10 1.07 4.50 -31.93
C GLU A 10 0.69 5.71 -31.06
N PRO A 11 -0.53 6.21 -31.19
CA PRO A 11 -0.96 7.24 -30.24
C PRO A 11 -1.05 6.64 -28.84
N ASN A 12 -0.53 7.36 -27.87
CA ASN A 12 -0.57 6.92 -26.49
C ASN A 12 -1.93 7.13 -25.87
N ILE A 13 -2.61 8.18 -26.29
CA ILE A 13 -3.98 8.48 -25.86
C ILE A 13 -4.70 9.11 -27.06
N ASP A 14 -5.99 8.95 -27.11
CA ASP A 14 -6.77 9.62 -28.14
C ASP A 14 -7.54 10.80 -27.54
N LYS A 15 -8.32 11.47 -28.39
CA LYS A 15 -9.02 12.70 -28.00
C LYS A 15 -10.12 12.45 -26.96
N THR A 16 -10.64 11.24 -26.91
CA THR A 16 -11.81 10.96 -26.08
C THR A 16 -11.45 10.19 -24.82
N ASP A 17 -10.18 9.79 -24.69
CA ASP A 17 -9.77 8.83 -23.67
C ASP A 17 -8.70 9.39 -22.74
N VAL A 18 -8.59 10.70 -22.66
CA VAL A 18 -7.63 11.31 -21.72
C VAL A 18 -8.23 11.27 -20.32
N SER A 19 -7.57 10.55 -19.43
CA SER A 19 -8.00 10.43 -18.05
C SER A 19 -6.78 10.29 -17.14
N GLU A 20 -6.99 10.36 -15.86
CA GLU A 20 -5.88 10.22 -14.90
C GLU A 20 -5.25 8.83 -14.95
N SER A 21 -5.99 7.85 -15.45
CA SER A 21 -5.47 6.48 -15.55
C SER A 21 -4.71 6.22 -16.85
N ASP A 22 -4.78 7.14 -17.81
CA ASP A 22 -4.10 6.95 -19.10
C ASP A 22 -2.60 7.14 -18.93
N GLN A 23 -1.86 6.32 -19.63
CA GLN A 23 -0.41 6.35 -19.55
C GLN A 23 0.20 6.64 -20.91
N MET A 24 0.99 7.69 -20.94
CA MET A 24 1.72 8.06 -22.12
C MET A 24 3.09 7.36 -22.09
N GLY A 25 3.29 6.43 -23.00
CA GLY A 25 4.58 5.80 -23.13
C GLY A 25 5.62 6.76 -23.70
N LEU A 26 6.87 6.36 -23.62
CA LEU A 26 7.96 7.14 -24.20
C LEU A 26 7.88 7.09 -25.72
N THR A 27 7.93 8.26 -26.35
CA THR A 27 7.90 8.36 -27.82
C THR A 27 9.28 8.69 -28.40
N SER A 28 10.17 9.29 -27.61
CA SER A 28 11.57 9.42 -28.02
C SER A 28 12.46 9.50 -26.79
N VAL A 29 13.70 9.08 -26.95
CA VAL A 29 14.75 9.19 -25.94
C VAL A 29 16.05 9.55 -26.66
N GLN A 30 16.67 10.64 -26.24
CA GLN A 30 17.93 11.07 -26.81
C GLN A 30 18.96 11.32 -25.73
N LYS A 31 20.19 10.93 -26.00
CA LYS A 31 21.34 11.22 -25.16
C LYS A 31 22.22 12.24 -25.85
N ASN A 32 22.82 13.14 -25.10
CA ASN A 32 23.72 14.12 -25.66
C ASN A 32 24.81 14.43 -24.64
N ASP A 33 26.06 14.23 -25.07
CA ASP A 33 27.22 14.49 -24.23
C ASP A 33 27.68 15.95 -24.29
N ALA A 34 27.18 16.72 -25.24
CA ALA A 34 27.58 18.11 -25.45
C ALA A 34 26.49 19.14 -25.09
N GLY A 35 25.43 18.67 -24.47
CA GLY A 35 24.26 19.52 -24.18
C GLY A 35 23.32 19.58 -25.36
N PHE A 36 22.06 19.93 -25.07
CA PHE A 36 21.00 19.93 -26.08
C PHE A 36 20.97 21.21 -26.89
N ASN A 37 20.80 21.07 -28.20
CA ASN A 37 20.60 22.22 -29.08
C ASN A 37 19.13 22.66 -28.97
N THR A 38 18.92 23.75 -28.25
CA THR A 38 17.59 24.34 -28.08
C THR A 38 17.47 25.67 -28.79
N SER A 39 18.22 25.86 -29.86
CA SER A 39 18.30 27.14 -30.55
C SER A 39 16.99 27.53 -31.26
N SER A 40 16.15 26.57 -31.58
CA SER A 40 14.86 26.84 -32.18
C SER A 40 13.87 25.72 -31.91
N ASP A 41 12.59 26.03 -31.98
CA ASP A 41 11.53 25.03 -31.84
C ASP A 41 11.65 23.91 -32.87
N ASN A 42 12.06 24.28 -34.10
CA ASN A 42 12.23 23.29 -35.16
C ASN A 42 13.36 22.30 -34.81
N SER A 43 14.44 22.79 -34.22
CA SER A 43 15.55 21.91 -33.78
C SER A 43 15.08 20.96 -32.66
N ILE A 44 14.33 21.51 -31.70
CA ILE A 44 13.79 20.71 -30.59
C ILE A 44 12.87 19.63 -31.16
N TRP A 45 11.92 20.00 -32.00
CA TRP A 45 10.98 19.06 -32.58
C TRP A 45 11.66 17.98 -33.41
N SER A 46 12.48 18.40 -34.38
CA SER A 46 13.00 17.47 -35.37
C SER A 46 14.04 16.51 -34.80
N PHE A 47 14.71 16.89 -33.73
CA PHE A 47 15.77 16.04 -33.16
C PHE A 47 15.33 15.31 -31.91
N TYR A 48 14.68 16.02 -30.98
CA TYR A 48 14.44 15.43 -29.66
C TYR A 48 13.02 14.92 -29.48
N LEU A 49 12.03 15.53 -30.12
CA LEU A 49 10.63 15.21 -29.81
C LEU A 49 9.95 14.33 -30.86
N THR A 50 10.56 14.16 -32.02
CA THR A 50 9.95 13.36 -33.10
C THR A 50 9.76 11.91 -32.62
N PRO A 51 8.53 11.40 -32.67
CA PRO A 51 8.30 10.02 -32.24
C PRO A 51 9.09 9.01 -33.06
N GLY A 52 9.56 7.97 -32.40
CA GLY A 52 10.35 6.93 -33.03
C GLY A 52 11.85 7.15 -32.95
N ASN A 53 12.28 8.27 -32.40
CA ASN A 53 13.69 8.60 -32.32
C ASN A 53 14.25 8.16 -30.97
N PHE A 54 14.74 6.93 -30.90
CA PHE A 54 15.27 6.36 -29.67
C PHE A 54 16.78 6.18 -29.78
N TRP A 55 17.49 6.73 -28.80
CA TRP A 55 18.91 6.48 -28.68
C TRP A 55 19.14 5.01 -28.28
N ASP A 56 20.04 4.37 -28.96
CA ASP A 56 20.39 2.98 -28.74
C ASP A 56 21.80 2.91 -28.19
N PRO A 57 22.00 2.43 -26.97
CA PRO A 57 23.35 2.40 -26.41
C PRO A 57 24.29 1.51 -27.23
N PRO A 58 25.54 1.91 -27.38
CA PRO A 58 26.48 1.11 -28.14
C PRO A 58 26.77 -0.24 -27.47
N PRO A 59 27.16 -1.26 -28.25
CA PRO A 59 27.56 -2.55 -27.64
C PRO A 59 28.72 -2.35 -26.65
N GLY A 60 28.57 -2.95 -25.47
CA GLY A 60 29.53 -2.78 -24.40
C GLY A 60 29.19 -1.67 -23.41
N GLY A 61 28.09 -0.99 -23.64
CA GLY A 61 27.66 0.10 -22.76
C GLY A 61 28.22 1.44 -23.20
N ASP A 62 27.89 2.44 -22.44
CA ASP A 62 28.29 3.82 -22.73
C ASP A 62 29.33 4.29 -21.71
N ASP A 63 30.07 5.34 -22.08
CA ASP A 63 31.03 5.97 -21.17
C ASP A 63 30.28 6.48 -19.92
N PRO A 64 30.79 6.17 -18.72
CA PRO A 64 30.14 6.64 -17.49
C PRO A 64 30.32 8.14 -17.20
N GLY A 65 30.62 8.93 -18.19
CA GLY A 65 30.72 10.38 -18.06
C GLY A 65 29.35 11.03 -17.80
N SER A 66 29.37 12.34 -17.59
CA SER A 66 28.14 13.10 -17.42
C SER A 66 27.36 13.14 -18.74
N VAL A 67 26.07 12.86 -18.67
CA VAL A 67 25.22 12.85 -19.86
C VAL A 67 23.97 13.66 -19.59
N ASP A 68 23.46 14.30 -20.62
CA ASP A 68 22.13 14.91 -20.65
C ASP A 68 21.20 13.98 -21.39
N MET A 69 20.01 13.74 -20.84
CA MET A 69 18.99 12.92 -21.49
C MET A 69 17.74 13.73 -21.74
N GLN A 70 17.21 13.63 -22.93
CA GLN A 70 15.90 14.15 -23.29
C GLN A 70 14.95 12.96 -23.44
N ILE A 71 13.90 12.96 -22.64
CA ILE A 71 12.88 11.92 -22.64
C ILE A 71 11.56 12.59 -23.06
N SER A 72 10.90 12.04 -24.06
CA SER A 72 9.67 12.61 -24.60
C SER A 72 8.54 11.60 -24.56
N SER A 73 7.33 12.09 -24.32
CA SER A 73 6.12 11.29 -24.22
C SER A 73 4.98 12.00 -24.94
N GLY A 74 4.08 11.26 -25.52
CA GLY A 74 2.94 11.79 -26.25
C GLY A 74 3.32 12.00 -27.69
N TYR A 75 2.54 12.73 -28.50
CA TYR A 75 1.74 13.93 -28.16
C TYR A 75 0.29 13.59 -27.78
N PHE A 76 -0.35 14.52 -27.10
CA PHE A 76 -1.74 14.41 -26.69
C PHE A 76 -2.46 15.73 -27.00
N PRO A 77 -3.79 15.68 -27.23
CA PRO A 77 -4.54 16.89 -27.49
C PRO A 77 -4.73 17.71 -26.21
N LEU A 78 -4.67 19.03 -26.33
CA LEU A 78 -4.93 19.93 -25.22
C LEU A 78 -5.73 21.11 -25.78
N GLU A 79 -7.00 21.14 -25.48
CA GLU A 79 -7.91 22.18 -25.98
C GLU A 79 -7.71 23.49 -25.21
N ALA A 80 -8.11 24.58 -25.82
CA ALA A 80 -7.98 25.90 -25.19
C ALA A 80 -8.74 25.92 -23.85
N GLY A 81 -8.05 26.27 -22.80
CA GLY A 81 -8.61 26.30 -21.45
C GLY A 81 -8.58 24.99 -20.70
N GLN A 82 -8.19 23.90 -21.35
CA GLN A 82 -8.03 22.61 -20.72
C GLN A 82 -6.72 22.55 -19.95
N THR A 83 -6.72 21.81 -18.83
CA THR A 83 -5.51 21.53 -18.02
C THR A 83 -5.39 20.03 -17.82
N GLU A 84 -4.20 19.52 -18.04
CA GLU A 84 -3.90 18.11 -17.79
C GLU A 84 -2.80 17.99 -16.75
N ARG A 85 -2.89 16.94 -15.95
CA ARG A 85 -1.87 16.63 -14.93
C ARG A 85 -0.97 15.53 -15.45
N ILE A 86 0.34 15.76 -15.37
CA ILE A 86 1.33 14.78 -15.80
C ILE A 86 2.12 14.36 -14.57
N ALA A 87 2.28 13.04 -14.39
CA ALA A 87 3.10 12.48 -13.35
C ALA A 87 4.29 11.76 -13.98
N MET A 88 5.46 11.94 -13.40
CA MET A 88 6.67 11.27 -13.84
C MET A 88 7.32 10.62 -12.63
N ALA A 89 7.79 9.39 -12.80
CA ALA A 89 8.49 8.68 -11.75
C ALA A 89 9.91 8.34 -12.22
N ILE A 90 10.87 8.53 -11.33
CA ILE A 90 12.27 8.15 -11.56
C ILE A 90 12.56 6.98 -10.64
N MET A 91 12.91 5.83 -11.22
CA MET A 91 13.22 4.63 -10.46
C MET A 91 14.69 4.32 -10.58
N MET A 92 15.27 3.84 -9.49
CA MET A 92 16.64 3.37 -9.43
C MET A 92 16.65 1.91 -9.00
N GLY A 93 17.69 1.20 -9.33
CA GLY A 93 17.86 -0.19 -8.92
C GLY A 93 19.33 -0.54 -8.86
N ASN A 94 19.64 -1.59 -8.10
CA ASN A 94 21.02 -2.09 -8.01
C ASN A 94 21.45 -2.79 -9.30
N ASP A 95 20.47 -3.26 -10.07
CA ASP A 95 20.69 -3.85 -11.39
C ASP A 95 19.41 -3.66 -12.22
N GLN A 96 19.42 -4.14 -13.45
CA GLN A 96 18.29 -3.98 -14.37
C GLN A 96 17.02 -4.63 -13.84
N GLN A 97 17.13 -5.81 -13.25
CA GLN A 97 15.93 -6.52 -12.74
C GLN A 97 15.34 -5.79 -11.55
N ASP A 98 16.18 -5.26 -10.68
CA ASP A 98 15.73 -4.47 -9.54
C ASP A 98 15.03 -3.19 -10.03
N ALA A 99 15.59 -2.52 -11.02
CA ALA A 99 14.96 -1.32 -11.59
C ALA A 99 13.60 -1.64 -12.22
N ILE A 100 13.49 -2.78 -12.92
CA ILE A 100 12.20 -3.21 -13.49
C ILE A 100 11.19 -3.51 -12.38
N ARG A 101 11.63 -4.17 -11.31
CA ARG A 101 10.75 -4.45 -10.17
C ARG A 101 10.24 -3.14 -9.55
N ASN A 102 11.13 -2.17 -9.35
CA ASN A 102 10.75 -0.88 -8.77
C ASN A 102 9.81 -0.09 -9.71
N LYS A 103 10.04 -0.19 -11.02
CA LYS A 103 9.13 0.39 -12.01
C LYS A 103 7.73 -0.24 -11.91
N ASN A 104 7.64 -1.56 -11.73
CA ASN A 104 6.36 -2.23 -11.61
C ASN A 104 5.61 -1.82 -10.33
N VAL A 105 6.34 -1.63 -9.22
CA VAL A 105 5.75 -1.13 -7.98
C VAL A 105 5.21 0.29 -8.18
N ALA A 106 5.97 1.16 -8.85
CA ALA A 106 5.51 2.52 -9.12
C ALA A 106 4.27 2.52 -10.02
N GLN A 107 4.22 1.61 -11.00
CA GLN A 107 3.08 1.45 -11.89
C GLN A 107 1.83 1.05 -11.09
N LEU A 108 1.96 0.05 -10.23
CA LEU A 108 0.85 -0.40 -9.38
C LEU A 108 0.36 0.72 -8.45
N THR A 109 1.30 1.49 -7.90
CA THR A 109 0.96 2.61 -7.03
C THR A 109 0.12 3.64 -7.80
N TYR A 110 0.52 3.96 -9.01
CA TYR A 110 -0.23 4.88 -9.87
C TYR A 110 -1.64 4.33 -10.17
N GLU A 111 -1.72 3.07 -10.58
CA GLU A 111 -2.99 2.43 -10.92
C GLU A 111 -3.93 2.31 -9.73
N SER A 112 -3.37 2.29 -8.53
CA SER A 112 -4.15 2.26 -7.28
C SER A 112 -4.47 3.67 -6.76
N ASP A 113 -4.35 4.69 -7.62
CA ASP A 113 -4.63 6.09 -7.27
C ASP A 113 -3.72 6.56 -6.12
N TYR A 114 -2.45 6.17 -6.20
CA TYR A 114 -1.43 6.47 -5.18
C TYR A 114 -1.77 5.91 -3.81
N GLN A 115 -2.56 4.84 -3.77
CA GLN A 115 -2.83 4.14 -2.52
C GLN A 115 -1.89 2.94 -2.40
N PHE A 116 -1.43 2.70 -1.19
CA PHE A 116 -0.64 1.52 -0.84
C PHE A 116 -1.55 0.53 -0.12
N ALA A 117 -1.07 -0.69 0.06
CA ALA A 117 -1.77 -1.66 0.91
C ALA A 117 -2.05 -1.01 2.27
N LYS A 118 -3.26 -1.13 2.74
CA LYS A 118 -3.70 -0.41 3.94
C LYS A 118 -4.58 -1.29 4.80
N ALA A 119 -4.43 -1.12 6.10
CA ALA A 119 -5.29 -1.79 7.06
C ALA A 119 -6.76 -1.42 6.86
N PRO A 120 -7.70 -2.28 7.26
CA PRO A 120 -9.11 -1.95 7.22
C PRO A 120 -9.44 -0.76 8.12
N ASN A 121 -10.59 -0.14 7.90
CA ASN A 121 -11.02 0.98 8.73
C ASN A 121 -11.22 0.52 10.17
N PRO A 122 -10.81 1.33 11.17
CA PRO A 122 -11.05 0.95 12.56
C PRO A 122 -12.55 0.91 12.88
N PRO A 123 -13.01 -0.09 13.62
CA PRO A 123 -14.42 -0.15 13.99
C PRO A 123 -14.78 0.89 15.05
N LYS A 124 -16.06 1.24 15.13
CA LYS A 124 -16.56 2.13 16.18
C LYS A 124 -16.84 1.29 17.42
N VAL A 125 -16.24 1.67 18.53
CA VAL A 125 -16.25 0.88 19.76
C VAL A 125 -17.05 1.59 20.85
N THR A 126 -17.83 0.83 21.62
CA THR A 126 -18.52 1.29 22.81
C THR A 126 -18.12 0.37 23.97
N ALA A 127 -17.69 0.97 25.09
CA ALA A 127 -17.38 0.23 26.30
C ALA A 127 -18.45 0.51 27.37
N VAL A 128 -18.93 -0.54 28.02
CA VAL A 128 -19.95 -0.46 29.06
C VAL A 128 -19.35 -1.06 30.34
N PRO A 129 -19.05 -0.23 31.34
CA PRO A 129 -18.54 -0.74 32.61
C PRO A 129 -19.64 -1.43 33.43
N GLY A 130 -19.23 -2.39 34.25
CA GLY A 130 -20.11 -3.10 35.15
C GLY A 130 -19.37 -3.57 36.39
N ASP A 131 -20.06 -4.21 37.31
CA ASP A 131 -19.41 -4.73 38.52
C ASP A 131 -18.48 -5.89 38.15
N GLY A 132 -17.17 -5.66 38.32
CA GLY A 132 -16.14 -6.65 38.01
C GLY A 132 -16.03 -6.98 36.52
N LYS A 133 -16.49 -6.13 35.63
CA LYS A 133 -16.41 -6.42 34.21
C LYS A 133 -16.51 -5.16 33.36
N VAL A 134 -15.99 -5.25 32.13
CA VAL A 134 -16.23 -4.26 31.07
C VAL A 134 -16.72 -5.01 29.84
N THR A 135 -17.82 -4.56 29.25
CA THR A 135 -18.34 -5.13 28.01
C THR A 135 -18.05 -4.19 26.85
N LEU A 136 -17.41 -4.70 25.83
CA LEU A 136 -17.11 -3.97 24.61
C LEU A 136 -18.05 -4.42 23.50
N TYR A 137 -18.51 -3.47 22.70
CA TYR A 137 -19.25 -3.70 21.46
C TYR A 137 -18.61 -2.91 20.34
N TRP A 138 -18.63 -3.46 19.13
CA TRP A 138 -18.10 -2.73 17.96
C TRP A 138 -18.92 -3.05 16.71
N ASP A 139 -18.86 -2.10 15.75
CA ASP A 139 -19.65 -2.23 14.52
C ASP A 139 -18.87 -3.03 13.46
N ARG A 140 -19.52 -3.20 12.31
CA ARG A 140 -18.99 -4.00 11.20
C ARG A 140 -18.37 -3.16 10.09
N SER A 141 -18.07 -1.89 10.36
CA SER A 141 -17.61 -1.00 9.29
C SER A 141 -16.29 -1.45 8.67
N ALA A 142 -15.46 -2.16 9.42
CA ALA A 142 -14.19 -2.69 8.92
C ALA A 142 -14.36 -3.74 7.83
N GLU A 143 -15.41 -4.58 7.96
CA GLU A 143 -15.60 -5.76 7.10
C GLU A 143 -15.86 -5.40 5.63
N SER A 144 -16.25 -4.16 5.36
CA SER A 144 -16.52 -3.69 3.99
C SER A 144 -15.46 -2.72 3.48
N THR A 145 -14.33 -2.63 4.16
CA THR A 145 -13.23 -1.79 3.69
C THR A 145 -12.65 -2.37 2.41
N GLN A 146 -12.43 -1.51 1.43
CA GLN A 146 -11.76 -1.90 0.19
C GLN A 146 -10.29 -1.51 0.25
N ASP A 147 -9.43 -2.44 -0.09
CA ASP A 147 -8.03 -2.15 -0.37
C ASP A 147 -7.82 -2.18 -1.89
N LYS A 148 -7.78 -1.01 -2.51
CA LYS A 148 -7.63 -0.91 -3.97
C LYS A 148 -6.28 -1.44 -4.44
N TYR A 149 -5.23 -1.26 -3.63
CA TYR A 149 -3.92 -1.77 -4.00
C TYR A 149 -3.94 -3.30 -4.08
N MET A 150 -4.46 -3.94 -3.03
CA MET A 150 -4.60 -5.41 -3.03
C MET A 150 -5.52 -5.87 -4.17
N GLY A 151 -6.65 -5.17 -4.38
CA GLY A 151 -7.53 -5.48 -5.49
C GLY A 151 -6.83 -5.44 -6.84
N ASN A 152 -5.96 -4.45 -7.06
CA ASN A 152 -5.25 -4.34 -8.34
C ASN A 152 -4.22 -5.45 -8.53
N ILE A 153 -3.41 -5.75 -7.51
CA ILE A 153 -2.34 -6.75 -7.67
C ILE A 153 -2.87 -8.19 -7.71
N THR A 154 -4.10 -8.41 -7.23
CA THR A 154 -4.72 -9.75 -7.21
C THR A 154 -5.87 -9.90 -8.20
N ASN A 155 -6.00 -8.97 -9.16
CA ASN A 155 -7.08 -8.97 -10.16
C ASN A 155 -8.47 -9.01 -9.50
N GLY A 156 -8.62 -8.29 -8.40
CA GLY A 156 -9.88 -8.16 -7.68
C GLY A 156 -10.13 -9.19 -6.60
N ALA A 157 -9.29 -10.20 -6.49
CA ALA A 157 -9.53 -11.29 -5.53
C ALA A 157 -9.48 -10.80 -4.08
N ASP A 158 -8.54 -9.91 -3.77
CA ASP A 158 -8.36 -9.41 -2.40
C ASP A 158 -8.70 -7.91 -2.30
N LEU A 159 -9.69 -7.46 -3.07
CA LEU A 159 -10.22 -6.10 -2.90
C LEU A 159 -10.79 -5.89 -1.49
N TYR A 160 -11.28 -6.95 -0.87
CA TYR A 160 -11.78 -6.97 0.51
C TYR A 160 -10.91 -7.99 1.25
N ASP A 161 -9.80 -7.53 1.79
CA ASP A 161 -8.82 -8.39 2.45
C ASP A 161 -8.90 -8.36 3.97
N PHE A 162 -9.97 -7.77 4.51
CA PHE A 162 -10.25 -7.78 5.94
C PHE A 162 -10.19 -9.22 6.46
N GLU A 163 -9.52 -9.42 7.60
CA GLU A 163 -9.34 -10.76 8.17
C GLU A 163 -9.97 -10.90 9.54
N GLY A 164 -9.88 -9.87 10.39
CA GLY A 164 -10.40 -10.05 11.73
C GLY A 164 -10.28 -8.85 12.65
N TYR A 165 -10.54 -9.12 13.92
CA TYR A 165 -10.49 -8.11 14.98
C TYR A 165 -9.58 -8.58 16.11
N LYS A 166 -8.92 -7.61 16.76
CA LYS A 166 -8.11 -7.80 17.97
C LYS A 166 -8.49 -6.76 19.01
N ILE A 167 -8.35 -7.12 20.28
CA ILE A 167 -8.50 -6.16 21.37
C ILE A 167 -7.14 -5.94 22.03
N TYR A 168 -6.77 -4.69 22.23
CA TYR A 168 -5.65 -4.29 23.06
C TYR A 168 -6.21 -3.64 24.33
N ARG A 169 -5.60 -3.94 25.47
CA ARG A 169 -6.02 -3.37 26.77
C ARG A 169 -4.80 -2.84 27.50
N ALA A 170 -4.97 -1.69 28.13
CA ALA A 170 -3.91 -1.03 28.90
C ALA A 170 -4.51 -0.33 30.11
N THR A 171 -3.67 -0.02 31.10
CA THR A 171 -4.03 0.90 32.19
C THR A 171 -3.51 2.30 31.93
N ASP A 172 -2.76 2.47 30.85
CA ASP A 172 -2.18 3.73 30.40
C ASP A 172 -2.77 4.11 29.03
N PHE A 173 -3.13 5.39 28.89
CA PHE A 173 -3.77 5.91 27.67
C PHE A 173 -2.91 5.67 26.41
N GLU A 174 -1.60 5.71 26.55
CA GLU A 174 -0.68 5.52 25.41
C GLU A 174 -0.40 4.03 25.10
N PHE A 175 -0.96 3.12 25.89
CA PHE A 175 -0.76 1.68 25.76
C PHE A 175 0.70 1.26 25.96
N ASN A 176 1.44 2.01 26.81
CA ASN A 176 2.83 1.69 27.13
C ASN A 176 2.98 0.37 27.89
N ASP A 177 1.92 -0.05 28.60
CA ASP A 177 1.91 -1.30 29.35
C ASP A 177 1.34 -2.48 28.57
N ALA A 178 1.04 -2.30 27.27
CA ALA A 178 0.67 -3.41 26.40
C ALA A 178 1.95 -4.13 25.95
N TYR A 179 1.86 -5.45 25.78
CA TYR A 179 3.01 -6.21 25.33
C TYR A 179 3.34 -5.90 23.88
N ASN A 180 4.61 -5.72 23.61
CA ASN A 180 5.12 -5.56 22.25
C ASN A 180 5.88 -6.83 21.85
N ILE A 181 5.67 -7.23 20.61
CA ILE A 181 6.49 -8.27 20.00
C ILE A 181 7.64 -7.55 19.28
N THR A 182 8.86 -7.94 19.61
CA THR A 182 10.05 -7.29 19.05
C THR A 182 10.82 -8.24 18.14
N ASP A 183 11.56 -7.66 17.19
CA ASP A 183 12.50 -8.42 16.37
C ASP A 183 13.77 -8.75 17.16
N GLY A 184 14.72 -9.39 16.49
CA GLY A 184 15.96 -9.82 17.14
C GLY A 184 16.85 -8.68 17.64
N ASP A 185 16.63 -7.47 17.13
CA ASP A 185 17.36 -6.27 17.54
C ASP A 185 16.62 -5.44 18.59
N GLY A 186 15.42 -5.91 19.00
CA GLY A 186 14.61 -5.24 20.02
C GLY A 186 13.67 -4.16 19.50
N ASN A 187 13.51 -4.03 18.19
CA ASN A 187 12.58 -3.05 17.62
C ASN A 187 11.15 -3.59 17.68
N PRO A 188 10.17 -2.79 18.12
CA PRO A 188 8.78 -3.25 18.13
C PRO A 188 8.29 -3.60 16.72
N THR A 189 7.62 -4.73 16.61
CA THR A 189 7.03 -5.18 15.34
C THR A 189 5.51 -5.17 15.39
N PHE A 190 4.94 -5.96 16.32
CA PHE A 190 3.49 -6.09 16.47
C PHE A 190 3.12 -6.00 17.94
N LEU A 191 1.91 -5.56 18.23
CA LEU A 191 1.36 -5.64 19.58
C LEU A 191 0.71 -7.01 19.79
N GLU A 192 0.89 -7.56 20.99
CA GLU A 192 0.20 -8.79 21.38
C GLU A 192 -1.23 -8.45 21.79
N PRO A 193 -2.23 -9.12 21.23
CA PRO A 193 -3.61 -8.90 21.69
C PRO A 193 -3.76 -9.23 23.16
N TYR A 194 -4.73 -8.58 23.80
CA TYR A 194 -5.04 -8.86 25.20
C TYR A 194 -5.36 -10.35 25.39
N VAL A 195 -4.83 -10.93 26.46
CA VAL A 195 -5.03 -12.34 26.78
C VAL A 195 -5.83 -12.43 28.08
N GLN A 196 -6.99 -13.06 28.01
CA GLN A 196 -7.81 -13.35 29.21
C GLN A 196 -7.87 -14.85 29.42
N ASN A 197 -7.36 -15.31 30.57
CA ASN A 197 -7.36 -16.72 30.95
C ASN A 197 -6.70 -17.62 29.89
N GLY A 198 -5.63 -17.13 29.28
CA GLY A 198 -4.87 -17.88 28.27
C GLY A 198 -5.44 -17.81 26.87
N VAL A 199 -6.52 -17.07 26.66
CA VAL A 199 -7.16 -16.95 25.35
C VAL A 199 -6.92 -15.53 24.82
N ARG A 200 -6.38 -15.45 23.62
CA ARG A 200 -6.20 -14.14 22.92
C ARG A 200 -7.55 -13.57 22.57
N ALA A 201 -7.70 -12.26 22.78
CA ALA A 201 -8.88 -11.52 22.35
C ALA A 201 -8.69 -11.16 20.86
N GLN A 202 -8.83 -12.17 20.03
CA GLN A 202 -8.63 -12.10 18.58
C GLN A 202 -9.62 -13.03 17.91
N TRP A 203 -10.26 -12.57 16.84
CA TRP A 203 -11.26 -13.31 16.08
C TRP A 203 -11.07 -13.05 14.59
N ASP A 204 -11.07 -14.11 13.81
CA ASP A 204 -10.76 -14.09 12.39
C ASP A 204 -11.89 -14.74 11.57
N LEU A 205 -11.89 -14.49 10.29
CA LEU A 205 -12.84 -15.13 9.37
C LEU A 205 -12.60 -16.65 9.36
N VAL A 206 -13.65 -17.40 9.04
CA VAL A 206 -13.53 -18.84 8.83
C VAL A 206 -13.35 -19.06 7.33
N ASP A 207 -12.13 -18.88 6.85
CA ASP A 207 -11.85 -18.96 5.42
C ASP A 207 -10.56 -19.74 5.11
N GLY A 208 -9.92 -20.32 6.15
CA GLY A 208 -8.72 -21.11 6.00
C GLY A 208 -7.42 -20.31 6.05
N LYS A 209 -7.50 -18.99 6.23
CA LYS A 209 -6.32 -18.13 6.40
C LYS A 209 -6.07 -17.97 7.89
N SER A 210 -5.33 -18.91 8.49
CA SER A 210 -5.13 -18.91 9.95
C SER A 210 -3.69 -19.26 10.29
N GLY A 211 -3.33 -19.12 11.57
CA GLY A 211 -1.99 -19.41 12.05
C GLY A 211 -1.01 -18.29 11.74
N TRP A 212 0.25 -18.66 11.52
CA TRP A 212 1.31 -17.66 11.27
C TRP A 212 1.35 -17.29 9.80
N HIS A 213 1.30 -16.00 9.52
CA HIS A 213 1.34 -15.48 8.14
C HIS A 213 2.63 -15.94 7.44
N PRO A 214 2.57 -16.29 6.14
CA PRO A 214 3.77 -16.78 5.44
C PRO A 214 4.87 -15.74 5.29
N VAL A 215 4.51 -14.45 5.15
CA VAL A 215 5.48 -13.36 5.04
C VAL A 215 5.84 -12.87 6.44
N ASP A 216 7.13 -12.60 6.67
CA ASP A 216 7.58 -12.10 7.97
C ASP A 216 8.16 -10.69 7.88
N LEU A 217 8.23 -10.02 9.03
CA LEU A 217 8.89 -8.73 9.19
C LEU A 217 10.13 -8.98 10.06
N ASN A 218 11.30 -8.99 9.43
CA ASN A 218 12.57 -9.23 10.12
C ASN A 218 12.55 -10.50 10.96
N GLY A 219 11.96 -11.57 10.40
CA GLY A 219 11.88 -12.88 11.05
C GLY A 219 10.71 -13.04 12.01
N ILE A 220 9.90 -11.99 12.21
CA ILE A 220 8.73 -12.05 13.10
C ILE A 220 7.48 -12.14 12.22
N LYS A 221 6.65 -13.13 12.50
CA LYS A 221 5.43 -13.37 11.73
C LYS A 221 4.21 -12.85 12.48
N PHE A 222 3.27 -12.33 11.70
CA PHE A 222 1.97 -11.91 12.21
C PHE A 222 1.11 -13.15 12.45
N TYR A 223 0.37 -13.18 13.55
CA TYR A 223 -0.56 -14.27 13.85
C TYR A 223 -1.95 -13.87 13.39
N LEU A 224 -2.48 -14.62 12.43
CA LEU A 224 -3.76 -14.31 11.80
C LEU A 224 -4.94 -14.69 12.67
N GLY A 225 -4.85 -15.81 13.38
CA GLY A 225 -5.96 -16.33 14.18
C GLY A 225 -6.06 -17.85 14.04
N ASP A 226 -7.22 -18.37 14.40
CA ASP A 226 -7.47 -19.81 14.44
C ASP A 226 -8.76 -20.20 13.71
N ASP A 227 -9.22 -19.43 12.72
CA ASP A 227 -10.49 -19.61 12.03
C ASP A 227 -11.66 -19.62 13.05
N THR A 228 -11.64 -18.68 13.99
CA THR A 228 -12.58 -18.68 15.12
C THR A 228 -13.99 -18.21 14.78
N GLY A 229 -14.12 -17.46 13.69
CA GLY A 229 -15.35 -16.73 13.37
C GLY A 229 -15.39 -15.39 14.08
N LEU A 230 -16.00 -14.42 13.43
CA LEU A 230 -16.04 -13.04 13.94
C LEU A 230 -17.01 -12.89 15.11
N THR A 231 -16.68 -12.00 16.03
CA THR A 231 -17.59 -11.50 17.05
C THR A 231 -17.60 -9.97 17.04
N HIS A 232 -18.62 -9.39 17.63
CA HIS A 232 -18.76 -7.92 17.71
C HIS A 232 -19.00 -7.47 19.14
N SER A 233 -18.69 -8.36 20.09
CA SER A 233 -18.73 -8.03 21.51
C SER A 233 -17.75 -8.88 22.28
N TYR A 234 -17.34 -8.36 23.43
CA TYR A 234 -16.39 -9.07 24.31
C TYR A 234 -16.61 -8.61 25.74
N VAL A 235 -16.46 -9.53 26.68
CA VAL A 235 -16.57 -9.19 28.10
C VAL A 235 -15.23 -9.45 28.76
N ASP A 236 -14.62 -8.40 29.27
CA ASP A 236 -13.41 -8.50 30.09
C ASP A 236 -13.84 -8.67 31.55
N HIS A 237 -13.58 -9.83 32.11
CA HIS A 237 -13.84 -10.16 33.50
C HIS A 237 -12.61 -10.00 34.39
N ASN A 238 -11.50 -9.59 33.82
CA ASN A 238 -10.24 -9.48 34.56
C ASN A 238 -9.93 -8.01 34.86
N VAL A 239 -10.91 -7.35 35.48
CA VAL A 239 -10.81 -5.92 35.83
C VAL A 239 -11.09 -5.73 37.32
N VAL A 240 -10.57 -4.64 37.87
CA VAL A 240 -10.75 -4.28 39.28
C VAL A 240 -11.60 -3.02 39.35
N ASN A 241 -12.68 -3.07 40.14
CA ASN A 241 -13.55 -1.90 40.32
C ASN A 241 -12.77 -0.70 40.83
N GLY A 242 -13.01 0.45 40.20
CA GLY A 242 -12.30 1.68 40.56
C GLY A 242 -11.00 1.90 39.81
N GLN A 243 -10.51 0.91 39.09
CA GLN A 243 -9.33 1.03 38.23
C GLN A 243 -9.77 1.45 36.83
N ARG A 244 -9.05 2.39 36.23
CA ARG A 244 -9.32 2.81 34.86
C ARG A 244 -8.59 1.90 33.89
N TYR A 245 -9.29 1.48 32.85
CA TYR A 245 -8.74 0.69 31.76
C TYR A 245 -9.01 1.38 30.43
N TYR A 246 -8.12 1.17 29.47
CA TYR A 246 -8.22 1.68 28.11
C TYR A 246 -8.27 0.49 27.16
N TYR A 247 -9.18 0.55 26.21
CA TYR A 247 -9.37 -0.52 25.23
C TYR A 247 -9.26 0.05 23.82
N ALA A 248 -8.66 -0.71 22.94
CA ALA A 248 -8.70 -0.45 21.50
C ALA A 248 -9.12 -1.75 20.82
N VAL A 249 -10.14 -1.67 20.00
CA VAL A 249 -10.49 -2.76 19.10
C VAL A 249 -9.97 -2.35 17.73
N VAL A 250 -9.06 -3.15 17.18
CA VAL A 250 -8.50 -2.92 15.86
C VAL A 250 -9.00 -4.01 14.92
N SER A 251 -9.17 -3.64 13.67
CA SER A 251 -9.37 -4.58 12.59
C SER A 251 -8.02 -4.85 11.93
N TYR A 252 -7.87 -5.99 11.28
CA TYR A 252 -6.65 -6.29 10.55
C TYR A 252 -6.99 -7.02 9.25
N ASP A 253 -6.05 -6.96 8.31
CA ASP A 253 -6.18 -7.59 7.01
C ASP A 253 -5.32 -8.84 6.93
N TYR A 254 -5.52 -9.58 5.85
CA TYR A 254 -4.65 -10.70 5.53
C TYR A 254 -3.32 -10.21 4.94
N GLY A 255 -3.34 -9.07 4.24
CA GLY A 255 -2.18 -8.64 3.48
C GLY A 255 -2.05 -9.48 2.21
N GLY A 256 -0.87 -10.01 1.97
CA GLY A 256 -0.62 -10.77 0.77
C GLY A 256 0.10 -12.09 1.05
N ASP A 257 0.63 -12.68 0.01
CA ASP A 257 1.36 -13.94 0.10
C ASP A 257 2.85 -13.72 -0.21
N LEU A 258 3.58 -14.81 -0.34
CA LEU A 258 5.02 -14.76 -0.63
C LEU A 258 5.33 -14.15 -1.99
N SER A 259 4.36 -14.12 -2.91
CA SER A 259 4.60 -13.58 -4.26
C SER A 259 4.59 -12.05 -4.27
N ASN A 260 3.77 -11.42 -3.43
CA ASN A 260 3.69 -9.96 -3.35
C ASN A 260 4.35 -9.38 -2.09
N ASN A 261 4.67 -10.23 -1.13
CA ASN A 261 5.47 -9.88 0.05
C ASN A 261 4.85 -8.77 0.91
N ILE A 262 3.52 -8.80 1.06
CA ILE A 262 2.79 -7.80 1.84
C ILE A 262 2.38 -8.44 3.17
N ILE A 263 2.82 -7.84 4.28
CA ILE A 263 2.48 -8.32 5.62
C ILE A 263 1.11 -7.80 6.04
N PRO A 264 0.39 -8.53 6.91
CA PRO A 264 -0.85 -8.02 7.48
C PRO A 264 -0.64 -6.74 8.27
N SER A 265 -1.67 -5.92 8.36
CA SER A 265 -1.59 -4.66 9.09
C SER A 265 -2.82 -4.44 9.95
N ASP A 266 -2.59 -3.86 11.13
CA ASP A 266 -3.66 -3.47 12.06
C ASP A 266 -4.14 -2.06 11.73
N SER A 267 -5.44 -1.83 11.86
CA SER A 267 -5.99 -0.48 11.77
C SER A 267 -5.44 0.40 12.90
N PRO A 268 -5.40 1.72 12.71
CA PRO A 268 -4.96 2.59 13.80
C PRO A 268 -5.85 2.47 15.03
N MET A 269 -5.24 2.57 16.22
CA MET A 269 -5.95 2.59 17.49
C MET A 269 -6.55 3.99 17.75
N LYS A 270 -7.37 4.47 16.83
CA LYS A 270 -7.92 5.83 16.93
C LYS A 270 -9.04 5.94 17.94
N LEU A 271 -9.78 4.85 18.15
CA LEU A 271 -10.97 4.84 19.03
C LEU A 271 -10.61 4.10 20.32
N ARG A 272 -9.91 4.76 21.23
CA ARG A 272 -9.60 4.27 22.57
C ARG A 272 -10.75 4.66 23.49
N VAL A 273 -11.31 3.68 24.22
CA VAL A 273 -12.42 3.93 25.16
C VAL A 273 -12.00 3.60 26.57
N UNK A 274 -12.45 4.28 27.42
CA UNK A 274 -12.14 4.12 28.80
C UNK A 274 -13.33 3.61 29.50
N UNK A 275 -13.11 2.89 30.16
CA UNK A 275 -14.11 2.35 30.93
C UNK A 275 -13.72 2.28 32.33
#